data_a6398da337d6dd1e3755832227be3c09
#
_entry.id   a6398da337d6dd1e3755832227be3c09
#
_cell.length_a   1.000
_cell.length_b   1.000
_cell.length_c   1.000
_cell.angle_alpha   90.00
_cell.angle_beta   90.00
_cell.angle_gamma   90.00
#
_symmetry.space_group_name_H-M   'P 1'
#
loop_
_entity.id
_entity.type
_entity.pdbx_description
1 polymer ?
#
loop_
_entity_poly.entity_id
_entity_poly.type
_entity_poly.pdbx_seq_one_letter_code
_entity_poly.pdbx_strand_id
1 'polypeptide(L)'
;MDVFYFYKMITFLEETLIKIKEDCHDISKLTIILPSKRACGFLLNYLKTNNQKTNFAPKIISIEEFIEEVSSLKIIDSTELLFESYKVYLKTAPNQDKDSFDVYATWANTLLNDFNEIDRYLIPTKPFFNYLSSVQHINYWYVEHEKTELIENYLKFWNSLSNFYETLKKTLLKNNVGYQGIVYREAVENIGHYKNLKKDTSYVFIGFNALNDAEQTIIQELLEDNNTKVYWDVDEHFFTNESHSASYFLRKYFSEWNYYKKNQPKFISTNFNTEKNFRFIEAQKNISQVKYVGELLSKLSDQELKNTAVVLADENLLNPLLQSLPTNVKKINITMGVTLKTFPITVFFSKLLLVHESANNKFYYKEVIAILNHPVVSKLYPDSTQLIACITKNNLTYLSFSILLELSSSKDAEIVSLLFKDWKDNSSVAIKSCVKLILQLKTAETTIIERVTFYQVYTVFL
;
A
#
# COMPACT_ATOMS: atom_id res chain seq x y z
N MET A 1 47.65 3.30 -0.54
CA MET A 1 46.77 4.36 -1.04
C MET A 1 45.91 3.72 -2.14
N ASP A 2 44.86 3.01 -1.73
CA ASP A 2 44.03 2.25 -2.65
C ASP A 2 43.03 3.19 -3.31
N VAL A 3 43.29 3.46 -4.60
CA VAL A 3 42.37 4.26 -5.42
C VAL A 3 41.21 3.35 -5.81
N PHE A 4 40.09 3.43 -5.10
CA PHE A 4 38.86 2.76 -5.52
C PHE A 4 38.25 3.51 -6.71
N TYR A 5 38.38 2.94 -7.90
CA TYR A 5 37.59 3.36 -9.05
C TYR A 5 36.16 2.90 -8.87
N PHE A 6 35.29 3.81 -8.48
CA PHE A 6 33.83 3.58 -8.54
C PHE A 6 33.40 3.62 -10.01
N TYR A 7 33.29 2.47 -10.63
CA TYR A 7 32.52 2.38 -11.86
C TYR A 7 31.05 2.78 -11.51
N LYS A 8 30.54 3.80 -12.19
CA LYS A 8 29.13 4.14 -12.13
C LYS A 8 28.37 2.94 -12.67
N MET A 9 27.83 2.10 -11.81
CA MET A 9 26.97 1.00 -12.25
C MET A 9 25.74 1.61 -12.93
N ILE A 10 25.55 1.26 -14.18
CA ILE A 10 24.36 1.63 -14.95
C ILE A 10 23.22 0.77 -14.42
N THR A 11 22.09 1.38 -14.11
CA THR A 11 20.91 0.62 -13.63
C THR A 11 20.23 -0.09 -14.79
N PHE A 12 19.46 -1.15 -14.48
CA PHE A 12 18.65 -1.86 -15.47
C PHE A 12 17.75 -0.91 -16.29
N LEU A 13 17.12 0.08 -15.66
CA LEU A 13 16.29 1.06 -16.36
C LEU A 13 17.10 1.94 -17.34
N GLU A 14 18.32 2.33 -16.96
CA GLU A 14 19.21 3.08 -17.85
C GLU A 14 19.65 2.24 -19.06
N GLU A 15 20.09 0.99 -18.82
CA GLU A 15 20.50 0.05 -19.88
C GLU A 15 19.33 -0.22 -20.84
N THR A 16 18.14 -0.49 -20.27
CA THR A 16 16.93 -0.71 -21.08
C THR A 16 16.57 0.52 -21.92
N LEU A 17 16.69 1.72 -21.36
CA LEU A 17 16.40 2.96 -22.10
C LEU A 17 17.40 3.18 -23.24
N ILE A 18 18.68 2.88 -23.04
CA ILE A 18 19.69 2.91 -24.10
C ILE A 18 19.29 1.94 -25.22
N LYS A 19 18.93 0.71 -24.86
CA LYS A 19 18.52 -0.30 -25.82
C LYS A 19 17.26 0.09 -26.60
N ILE A 20 16.28 0.68 -25.95
CA ILE A 20 15.07 1.19 -26.59
C ILE A 20 15.42 2.29 -27.60
N LYS A 21 16.36 3.21 -27.27
CA LYS A 21 16.80 4.27 -28.18
C LYS A 21 17.58 3.75 -29.39
N GLU A 22 18.31 2.65 -29.24
CA GLU A 22 18.96 1.96 -30.35
C GLU A 22 17.94 1.30 -31.29
N ASP A 23 16.94 0.66 -30.71
CA ASP A 23 15.91 -0.09 -31.46
C ASP A 23 14.81 0.81 -32.05
N CYS A 24 14.63 2.02 -31.56
CA CYS A 24 13.55 2.94 -31.96
C CYS A 24 14.06 4.38 -32.14
N HIS A 25 13.96 4.89 -33.36
CA HIS A 25 14.38 6.26 -33.67
C HIS A 25 13.53 7.35 -33.01
N ASP A 26 12.24 7.09 -32.77
CA ASP A 26 11.30 8.05 -32.18
C ASP A 26 10.58 7.41 -30.97
N ILE A 27 11.14 7.65 -29.80
CA ILE A 27 10.57 7.14 -28.55
C ILE A 27 9.27 7.85 -28.13
N SER A 28 8.94 9.00 -28.71
CA SER A 28 7.74 9.77 -28.34
C SER A 28 6.42 9.05 -28.63
N LYS A 29 6.45 8.09 -29.55
CA LYS A 29 5.28 7.29 -29.95
C LYS A 29 5.09 6.04 -29.06
N LEU A 30 6.02 5.78 -28.15
CA LEU A 30 5.97 4.61 -27.28
C LEU A 30 5.07 4.85 -26.06
N THR A 31 4.36 3.83 -25.66
CA THR A 31 3.78 3.72 -24.34
C THR A 31 4.62 2.74 -23.52
N ILE A 32 5.34 3.26 -22.53
CA ILE A 32 6.20 2.50 -21.64
C ILE A 32 5.42 2.18 -20.37
N ILE A 33 5.35 0.88 -20.03
CA ILE A 33 4.59 0.35 -18.91
C ILE A 33 5.56 -0.24 -17.90
N LEU A 34 5.44 0.17 -16.65
CA LEU A 34 6.31 -0.22 -15.55
C LEU A 34 5.50 -0.83 -14.39
N PRO A 35 6.11 -1.65 -13.52
CA PRO A 35 5.39 -2.32 -12.42
C PRO A 35 4.82 -1.37 -11.37
N SER A 36 5.33 -0.13 -11.28
CA SER A 36 4.89 0.82 -10.24
C SER A 36 5.06 2.27 -10.68
N LYS A 37 4.25 3.18 -10.10
CA LYS A 37 4.40 4.64 -10.27
C LYS A 37 5.77 5.15 -9.87
N ARG A 38 6.43 4.51 -8.90
CA ARG A 38 7.80 4.83 -8.49
C ARG A 38 8.80 4.55 -9.62
N ALA A 39 8.72 3.39 -10.25
CA ALA A 39 9.57 3.06 -11.40
C ALA A 39 9.37 4.06 -12.55
N CYS A 40 8.13 4.50 -12.78
CA CYS A 40 7.83 5.57 -13.74
C CYS A 40 8.56 6.88 -13.40
N GLY A 41 8.57 7.26 -12.11
CA GLY A 41 9.29 8.44 -11.61
C GLY A 41 10.79 8.36 -11.86
N PHE A 42 11.41 7.20 -11.65
CA PHE A 42 12.83 6.98 -11.93
C PHE A 42 13.13 7.09 -13.42
N LEU A 43 12.34 6.43 -14.27
CA LEU A 43 12.55 6.50 -15.72
C LEU A 43 12.39 7.93 -16.26
N LEU A 44 11.38 8.67 -15.77
CA LEU A 44 11.19 10.09 -16.10
C LEU A 44 12.37 10.94 -15.68
N ASN A 45 12.95 10.68 -14.52
CA ASN A 45 14.14 11.40 -14.05
C ASN A 45 15.36 11.11 -14.92
N TYR A 46 15.55 9.86 -15.34
CA TYR A 46 16.61 9.51 -16.31
C TYR A 46 16.45 10.23 -17.65
N LEU A 47 15.23 10.28 -18.17
CA LEU A 47 14.97 11.01 -19.41
C LEU A 47 15.29 12.49 -19.28
N LYS A 48 14.99 13.12 -18.14
CA LYS A 48 15.29 14.54 -17.88
C LYS A 48 16.78 14.82 -17.79
N THR A 49 17.53 13.95 -17.12
CA THR A 49 18.97 14.17 -16.86
C THR A 49 19.86 13.87 -18.08
N ASN A 50 19.44 12.93 -18.92
CA ASN A 50 20.26 12.44 -20.03
C ASN A 50 19.85 12.98 -21.40
N ASN A 51 18.81 13.81 -21.51
CA ASN A 51 18.43 14.43 -22.78
C ASN A 51 19.09 15.80 -22.97
N GLN A 52 20.01 15.88 -23.93
CA GLN A 52 20.65 17.13 -24.36
C GLN A 52 19.82 17.92 -25.39
N LYS A 53 18.77 17.34 -25.95
CA LYS A 53 17.89 17.96 -26.95
C LYS A 53 16.45 17.95 -26.46
N THR A 54 15.71 19.00 -26.83
CA THR A 54 14.26 19.08 -26.56
C THR A 54 13.52 18.09 -27.46
N ASN A 55 13.02 16.99 -26.87
CA ASN A 55 12.22 15.97 -27.54
C ASN A 55 10.93 15.73 -26.75
N PHE A 56 9.89 15.26 -27.43
CA PHE A 56 8.68 14.77 -26.75
C PHE A 56 9.01 13.48 -25.99
N ALA A 57 8.55 13.40 -24.75
CA ALA A 57 8.70 12.20 -23.95
C ALA A 57 7.71 11.10 -24.37
N PRO A 58 8.06 9.81 -24.24
CA PRO A 58 7.10 8.73 -24.36
C PRO A 58 6.02 8.82 -23.28
N LYS A 59 4.86 8.20 -23.50
CA LYS A 59 3.88 7.99 -22.45
C LYS A 59 4.44 6.97 -21.47
N ILE A 60 4.59 7.33 -20.17
CA ILE A 60 5.12 6.45 -19.12
C ILE A 60 4.06 6.30 -18.06
N ILE A 61 3.60 5.06 -17.84
CA ILE A 61 2.51 4.73 -16.93
C ILE A 61 2.82 3.45 -16.15
N SER A 62 2.20 3.30 -14.98
CA SER A 62 2.23 2.05 -14.24
C SER A 62 1.29 1.01 -14.86
N ILE A 63 1.51 -0.27 -14.51
CA ILE A 63 0.63 -1.35 -14.95
C ILE A 63 -0.83 -1.12 -14.50
N GLU A 64 -1.04 -0.60 -13.30
CA GLU A 64 -2.37 -0.28 -12.80
C GLU A 64 -3.05 0.79 -13.66
N GLU A 65 -2.35 1.89 -13.98
CA GLU A 65 -2.86 2.95 -14.85
C GLU A 65 -3.16 2.43 -16.27
N PHE A 66 -2.32 1.53 -16.77
CA PHE A 66 -2.54 0.88 -18.05
C PHE A 66 -3.80 0.01 -18.03
N ILE A 67 -3.99 -0.79 -16.99
CA ILE A 67 -5.16 -1.66 -16.84
C ILE A 67 -6.45 -0.86 -16.64
N GLU A 68 -6.41 0.25 -15.89
CA GLU A 68 -7.53 1.20 -15.82
C GLU A 68 -7.89 1.77 -17.20
N GLU A 69 -6.90 2.05 -18.05
CA GLU A 69 -7.14 2.53 -19.41
C GLU A 69 -7.78 1.45 -20.30
N VAL A 70 -7.28 0.20 -20.22
CA VAL A 70 -7.80 -0.94 -20.99
C VAL A 70 -9.23 -1.30 -20.58
N SER A 71 -9.51 -1.34 -19.29
CA SER A 71 -10.83 -1.66 -18.75
C SER A 71 -11.83 -0.51 -18.84
N SER A 72 -11.35 0.74 -18.95
CA SER A 72 -12.15 1.97 -18.80
C SER A 72 -12.80 2.12 -17.44
N LEU A 73 -12.25 1.46 -16.41
CA LEU A 73 -12.70 1.51 -15.02
C LEU A 73 -11.66 2.20 -14.13
N LYS A 74 -12.11 2.69 -12.96
CA LYS A 74 -11.24 3.22 -11.93
C LYS A 74 -11.17 2.30 -10.73
N ILE A 75 -9.95 2.13 -10.17
CA ILE A 75 -9.77 1.39 -8.92
C ILE A 75 -10.21 2.30 -7.77
N ILE A 76 -11.19 1.84 -6.99
CA ILE A 76 -11.68 2.58 -5.82
C ILE A 76 -10.84 2.31 -4.59
N ASP A 77 -10.87 3.25 -3.65
CA ASP A 77 -10.22 3.09 -2.35
C ASP A 77 -10.84 1.96 -1.51
N SER A 78 -10.03 1.33 -0.66
CA SER A 78 -10.46 0.22 0.19
C SER A 78 -11.57 0.61 1.17
N THR A 79 -11.58 1.84 1.65
CA THR A 79 -12.61 2.36 2.55
C THR A 79 -13.93 2.54 1.81
N GLU A 80 -13.89 3.13 0.61
CA GLU A 80 -15.06 3.28 -0.25
C GLU A 80 -15.62 1.90 -0.65
N LEU A 81 -14.73 0.95 -1.01
CA LEU A 81 -15.11 -0.42 -1.31
C LEU A 81 -15.83 -1.08 -0.11
N LEU A 82 -15.34 -0.88 1.11
CA LEU A 82 -15.96 -1.43 2.31
C LEU A 82 -17.40 -0.91 2.49
N PHE A 83 -17.64 0.38 2.28
CA PHE A 83 -18.99 0.95 2.37
C PHE A 83 -19.91 0.48 1.23
N GLU A 84 -19.42 0.42 -0.01
CA GLU A 84 -20.21 -0.09 -1.14
C GLU A 84 -20.54 -1.58 -0.96
N SER A 85 -19.58 -2.38 -0.49
CA SER A 85 -19.80 -3.79 -0.19
C SER A 85 -20.83 -4.00 0.95
N TYR A 86 -20.81 -3.16 1.99
CA TYR A 86 -21.82 -3.21 3.05
C TYR A 86 -23.22 -2.92 2.54
N LYS A 87 -23.39 -1.93 1.65
CA LYS A 87 -24.70 -1.66 1.02
C LYS A 87 -25.22 -2.88 0.23
N VAL A 88 -24.32 -3.61 -0.42
CA VAL A 88 -24.66 -4.85 -1.12
C VAL A 88 -24.97 -5.96 -0.14
N TYR A 89 -24.17 -6.11 0.94
CA TYR A 89 -24.43 -7.06 2.02
C TYR A 89 -25.83 -6.90 2.59
N LEU A 90 -26.24 -5.67 2.91
CA LEU A 90 -27.59 -5.39 3.43
C LEU A 90 -28.72 -5.79 2.47
N LYS A 91 -28.45 -5.89 1.16
CA LYS A 91 -29.44 -6.32 0.14
C LYS A 91 -29.44 -7.83 -0.07
N THR A 92 -28.31 -8.49 0.06
CA THR A 92 -28.11 -9.90 -0.30
C THR A 92 -28.15 -10.84 0.89
N ALA A 93 -27.81 -10.36 2.09
CA ALA A 93 -27.85 -11.15 3.30
C ALA A 93 -29.29 -11.49 3.71
N PRO A 94 -29.54 -12.71 4.26
CA PRO A 94 -30.85 -13.09 4.80
C PRO A 94 -31.32 -12.08 5.86
N ASN A 95 -32.63 -11.77 5.85
CA ASN A 95 -33.21 -10.69 6.67
C ASN A 95 -33.04 -10.84 8.20
N GLN A 96 -32.74 -12.04 8.70
CA GLN A 96 -32.68 -12.34 10.14
C GLN A 96 -31.31 -12.15 10.78
N ASP A 97 -30.21 -12.05 9.99
CA ASP A 97 -28.83 -12.13 10.49
C ASP A 97 -27.91 -11.04 9.89
N LYS A 98 -28.39 -9.80 9.76
CA LYS A 98 -27.55 -8.71 9.22
C LYS A 98 -26.68 -8.14 10.32
N ASP A 99 -25.37 -8.28 10.15
CA ASP A 99 -24.38 -7.63 11.00
C ASP A 99 -24.49 -6.10 10.93
N SER A 100 -24.25 -5.44 12.05
CA SER A 100 -23.98 -4.01 12.05
C SER A 100 -22.67 -3.70 11.28
N PHE A 101 -22.47 -2.46 10.86
CA PHE A 101 -21.32 -2.10 10.06
C PHE A 101 -19.97 -2.39 10.75
N ASP A 102 -19.89 -2.17 12.05
CA ASP A 102 -18.71 -2.44 12.86
C ASP A 102 -18.37 -3.94 12.89
N VAL A 103 -19.35 -4.82 13.06
CA VAL A 103 -19.18 -6.28 13.00
C VAL A 103 -18.79 -6.71 11.57
N TYR A 104 -19.52 -6.22 10.55
CA TYR A 104 -19.24 -6.49 9.14
C TYR A 104 -17.80 -6.13 8.77
N ALA A 105 -17.31 -4.95 9.18
CA ALA A 105 -15.99 -4.45 8.85
C ALA A 105 -14.84 -5.34 9.42
N THR A 106 -15.11 -6.13 10.47
CA THR A 106 -14.08 -7.01 11.06
C THR A 106 -13.67 -8.15 10.13
N TRP A 107 -14.60 -8.68 9.34
CA TRP A 107 -14.37 -9.84 8.46
C TRP A 107 -14.41 -9.49 6.95
N ALA A 108 -15.14 -8.46 6.56
CA ALA A 108 -15.37 -8.13 5.15
C ALA A 108 -14.07 -7.84 4.38
N ASN A 109 -13.08 -7.21 5.01
CA ASN A 109 -11.79 -6.94 4.37
C ASN A 109 -11.08 -8.22 3.92
N THR A 110 -11.18 -9.31 4.70
CA THR A 110 -10.61 -10.61 4.30
C THR A 110 -11.33 -11.15 3.07
N LEU A 111 -12.67 -11.15 3.08
CA LEU A 111 -13.46 -11.61 1.95
C LEU A 111 -13.24 -10.78 0.67
N LEU A 112 -13.13 -9.45 0.80
CA LEU A 112 -12.87 -8.57 -0.34
C LEU A 112 -11.47 -8.79 -0.92
N ASN A 113 -10.49 -9.11 -0.08
CA ASN A 113 -9.16 -9.52 -0.54
C ASN A 113 -9.20 -10.87 -1.28
N ASP A 114 -9.97 -11.83 -0.77
CA ASP A 114 -10.15 -13.12 -1.47
C ASP A 114 -10.83 -12.92 -2.83
N PHE A 115 -11.85 -12.09 -2.93
CA PHE A 115 -12.46 -11.73 -4.21
C PHE A 115 -11.47 -11.07 -5.16
N ASN A 116 -10.60 -10.19 -4.63
CA ASN A 116 -9.55 -9.56 -5.41
C ASN A 116 -8.59 -10.58 -6.03
N GLU A 117 -8.17 -11.59 -5.25
CA GLU A 117 -7.30 -12.66 -5.76
C GLU A 117 -8.03 -13.57 -6.78
N ILE A 118 -9.29 -13.93 -6.53
CA ILE A 118 -10.12 -14.71 -7.47
C ILE A 118 -10.15 -14.03 -8.85
N ASP A 119 -10.31 -12.71 -8.86
CA ASP A 119 -10.39 -11.94 -10.11
C ASP A 119 -9.04 -11.74 -10.78
N ARG A 120 -7.98 -11.45 -10.00
CA ARG A 120 -6.62 -11.27 -10.54
C ARG A 120 -6.06 -12.56 -11.20
N TYR A 121 -6.40 -13.72 -10.62
CA TYR A 121 -6.03 -15.04 -11.17
C TYR A 121 -7.08 -15.61 -12.11
N LEU A 122 -8.06 -14.82 -12.55
CA LEU A 122 -9.09 -15.20 -13.53
C LEU A 122 -9.83 -16.48 -13.17
N ILE A 123 -9.94 -16.80 -11.87
CA ILE A 123 -10.60 -18.04 -11.42
C ILE A 123 -12.07 -18.03 -11.88
N PRO A 124 -12.58 -19.12 -12.50
CA PRO A 124 -13.98 -19.22 -12.89
C PRO A 124 -14.90 -19.15 -11.67
N THR A 125 -15.61 -18.03 -11.47
CA THR A 125 -16.30 -17.71 -10.22
C THR A 125 -17.43 -18.68 -9.88
N LYS A 126 -18.31 -18.99 -10.84
CA LYS A 126 -19.45 -19.90 -10.60
C LYS A 126 -19.02 -21.32 -10.19
N PRO A 127 -18.14 -22.03 -10.94
CA PRO A 127 -17.61 -23.32 -10.50
C PRO A 127 -16.91 -23.25 -9.15
N PHE A 128 -16.15 -22.20 -8.90
CA PHE A 128 -15.41 -22.00 -7.65
C PHE A 128 -16.33 -21.87 -6.44
N PHE A 129 -17.33 -20.99 -6.48
CA PHE A 129 -18.26 -20.83 -5.37
C PHE A 129 -19.14 -22.06 -5.16
N ASN A 130 -19.54 -22.77 -6.22
CA ASN A 130 -20.25 -24.03 -6.10
C ASN A 130 -19.40 -25.10 -5.42
N TYR A 131 -18.11 -25.19 -5.77
CA TYR A 131 -17.17 -26.11 -5.13
C TYR A 131 -17.00 -25.79 -3.65
N LEU A 132 -16.76 -24.51 -3.29
CA LEU A 132 -16.63 -24.06 -1.89
C LEU A 132 -17.87 -24.42 -1.06
N SER A 133 -19.06 -24.14 -1.58
CA SER A 133 -20.31 -24.51 -0.93
C SER A 133 -20.43 -26.01 -0.71
N SER A 134 -20.10 -26.82 -1.73
CA SER A 134 -20.15 -28.28 -1.64
C SER A 134 -19.16 -28.85 -0.63
N VAL A 135 -17.93 -28.35 -0.57
CA VAL A 135 -16.90 -28.75 0.42
C VAL A 135 -17.37 -28.44 1.83
N GLN A 136 -17.96 -27.28 2.07
CA GLN A 136 -18.49 -26.92 3.39
C GLN A 136 -19.64 -27.86 3.79
N HIS A 137 -20.53 -28.19 2.86
CA HIS A 137 -21.58 -29.17 3.13
C HIS A 137 -21.02 -30.56 3.49
N ILE A 138 -19.96 -31.02 2.83
CA ILE A 138 -19.31 -32.32 3.11
C ILE A 138 -18.64 -32.28 4.47
N ASN A 139 -17.92 -31.21 4.82
CA ASN A 139 -17.25 -31.07 6.11
C ASN A 139 -18.20 -31.14 7.31
N TYR A 140 -19.45 -30.71 7.15
CA TYR A 140 -20.47 -30.79 8.20
C TYR A 140 -21.38 -32.02 8.09
N TRP A 141 -21.28 -32.83 7.04
CA TRP A 141 -22.08 -34.05 6.92
C TRP A 141 -21.65 -35.13 7.91
N TYR A 142 -20.37 -35.18 8.30
CA TYR A 142 -19.83 -36.15 9.26
C TYR A 142 -20.15 -35.82 10.74
N VAL A 143 -20.78 -34.69 11.01
CA VAL A 143 -21.22 -34.37 12.39
C VAL A 143 -22.57 -35.05 12.61
N GLU A 144 -22.54 -36.18 13.31
CA GLU A 144 -23.68 -37.07 13.60
C GLU A 144 -24.79 -36.45 14.49
N HIS A 145 -24.73 -35.17 14.80
CA HIS A 145 -25.72 -34.49 15.64
C HIS A 145 -26.57 -33.52 14.83
N GLU A 146 -27.82 -33.27 15.31
CA GLU A 146 -28.77 -32.31 14.74
C GLU A 146 -28.03 -31.01 14.35
N LYS A 147 -28.27 -30.53 13.14
CA LYS A 147 -27.68 -29.26 12.67
C LYS A 147 -28.09 -28.16 13.62
N THR A 148 -27.11 -27.64 14.35
CA THR A 148 -27.35 -26.47 15.21
C THR A 148 -27.65 -25.27 14.32
N GLU A 149 -28.42 -24.32 14.83
CA GLU A 149 -28.73 -23.04 14.16
C GLU A 149 -27.46 -22.33 13.65
N LEU A 150 -26.36 -22.46 14.39
CA LEU A 150 -25.05 -21.94 14.01
C LEU A 150 -24.52 -22.56 12.71
N ILE A 151 -24.64 -23.88 12.56
CA ILE A 151 -24.20 -24.61 11.35
C ILE A 151 -25.09 -24.23 10.16
N GLU A 152 -26.39 -24.11 10.35
CA GLU A 152 -27.29 -23.67 9.27
C GLU A 152 -26.98 -22.25 8.80
N ASN A 153 -26.71 -21.32 9.70
CA ASN A 153 -26.35 -19.95 9.37
C ASN A 153 -25.00 -19.87 8.66
N TYR A 154 -24.03 -20.68 9.08
CA TYR A 154 -22.75 -20.82 8.40
C TYR A 154 -22.90 -21.32 6.95
N LEU A 155 -23.71 -22.37 6.71
CA LEU A 155 -23.96 -22.88 5.37
C LEU A 155 -24.74 -21.87 4.50
N LYS A 156 -25.72 -21.14 5.09
CA LYS A 156 -26.43 -20.05 4.39
C LYS A 156 -25.46 -18.96 3.92
N PHE A 157 -24.50 -18.59 4.77
CA PHE A 157 -23.45 -17.61 4.41
C PHE A 157 -22.67 -18.07 3.18
N TRP A 158 -22.14 -19.31 3.17
CA TRP A 158 -21.36 -19.84 2.04
C TRP A 158 -22.19 -19.92 0.75
N ASN A 159 -23.47 -20.31 0.84
CA ASN A 159 -24.37 -20.33 -0.30
C ASN A 159 -24.70 -18.92 -0.83
N SER A 160 -24.64 -17.91 0.01
CA SER A 160 -24.92 -16.52 -0.38
C SER A 160 -23.74 -15.81 -1.04
N LEU A 161 -22.49 -16.31 -0.88
CA LEU A 161 -21.28 -15.65 -1.37
C LEU A 161 -21.28 -15.40 -2.88
N SER A 162 -21.73 -16.39 -3.67
CA SER A 162 -21.83 -16.24 -5.13
C SER A 162 -22.74 -15.08 -5.52
N ASN A 163 -23.91 -14.98 -4.87
CA ASN A 163 -24.86 -13.90 -5.14
C ASN A 163 -24.33 -12.53 -4.65
N PHE A 164 -23.65 -12.51 -3.51
CA PHE A 164 -23.01 -11.31 -2.99
C PHE A 164 -21.94 -10.81 -3.95
N TYR A 165 -21.00 -11.69 -4.39
CA TYR A 165 -19.96 -11.37 -5.36
C TYR A 165 -20.55 -10.80 -6.66
N GLU A 166 -21.51 -11.49 -7.28
CA GLU A 166 -22.13 -11.07 -8.54
C GLU A 166 -22.87 -9.73 -8.42
N THR A 167 -23.54 -9.52 -7.29
CA THR A 167 -24.25 -8.26 -7.03
C THR A 167 -23.28 -7.11 -6.78
N LEU A 168 -22.19 -7.37 -6.05
CA LEU A 168 -21.14 -6.39 -5.81
C LEU A 168 -20.47 -6.01 -7.14
N LYS A 169 -20.04 -7.01 -7.94
CA LYS A 169 -19.47 -6.79 -9.26
C LYS A 169 -20.38 -5.91 -10.13
N LYS A 170 -21.66 -6.26 -10.25
CA LYS A 170 -22.63 -5.48 -11.04
C LYS A 170 -22.80 -4.05 -10.53
N THR A 171 -22.80 -3.87 -9.20
CA THR A 171 -22.95 -2.54 -8.59
C THR A 171 -21.77 -1.65 -8.87
N LEU A 172 -20.55 -2.19 -8.74
CA LEU A 172 -19.31 -1.45 -8.99
C LEU A 172 -19.18 -1.10 -10.48
N LEU A 173 -19.39 -2.06 -11.38
CA LEU A 173 -19.30 -1.82 -12.83
C LEU A 173 -20.32 -0.78 -13.32
N LYS A 174 -21.52 -0.74 -12.75
CA LYS A 174 -22.52 0.29 -13.07
C LYS A 174 -22.01 1.71 -12.75
N ASN A 175 -21.15 1.84 -11.75
CA ASN A 175 -20.56 3.12 -11.35
C ASN A 175 -19.22 3.40 -12.04
N ASN A 176 -18.80 2.57 -13.00
CA ASN A 176 -17.50 2.62 -13.69
C ASN A 176 -16.30 2.53 -12.73
N VAL A 177 -16.45 1.78 -11.65
CA VAL A 177 -15.38 1.53 -10.66
C VAL A 177 -15.27 0.05 -10.34
N GLY A 178 -14.16 -0.34 -9.72
CA GLY A 178 -13.96 -1.69 -9.21
C GLY A 178 -12.80 -1.75 -8.21
N TYR A 179 -12.73 -2.82 -7.42
CA TYR A 179 -11.46 -3.15 -6.78
C TYR A 179 -10.48 -3.70 -7.81
N GLN A 180 -9.20 -3.73 -7.48
CA GLN A 180 -8.13 -4.04 -8.43
C GLN A 180 -8.43 -5.30 -9.27
N GLY A 181 -8.84 -6.41 -8.65
CA GLY A 181 -9.11 -7.67 -9.36
C GLY A 181 -10.21 -7.57 -10.41
N ILE A 182 -11.35 -6.92 -10.09
CA ILE A 182 -12.43 -6.71 -11.08
C ILE A 182 -11.89 -5.90 -12.27
N VAL A 183 -11.15 -4.81 -12.00
CA VAL A 183 -10.60 -3.96 -13.06
C VAL A 183 -9.65 -4.75 -13.95
N TYR A 184 -8.84 -5.66 -13.37
CA TYR A 184 -7.95 -6.54 -14.10
C TYR A 184 -8.71 -7.57 -14.95
N ARG A 185 -9.75 -8.20 -14.39
CA ARG A 185 -10.60 -9.15 -15.13
C ARG A 185 -11.32 -8.47 -16.30
N GLU A 186 -11.91 -7.31 -16.09
CA GLU A 186 -12.58 -6.54 -17.15
C GLU A 186 -11.59 -6.06 -18.22
N ALA A 187 -10.34 -5.75 -17.84
CA ALA A 187 -9.30 -5.43 -18.80
C ALA A 187 -8.98 -6.62 -19.72
N VAL A 188 -8.93 -7.85 -19.18
CA VAL A 188 -8.75 -9.06 -20.00
C VAL A 188 -9.91 -9.24 -20.98
N GLU A 189 -11.16 -9.01 -20.54
CA GLU A 189 -12.33 -9.12 -21.42
C GLU A 189 -12.31 -8.03 -22.52
N ASN A 190 -11.76 -6.86 -22.24
CA ASN A 190 -11.74 -5.71 -23.14
C ASN A 190 -10.48 -5.59 -24.02
N ILE A 191 -9.41 -6.39 -23.77
CA ILE A 191 -8.12 -6.21 -24.45
C ILE A 191 -8.21 -6.31 -25.97
N GLY A 192 -9.03 -7.21 -26.49
CA GLY A 192 -9.23 -7.35 -27.94
C GLY A 192 -9.86 -6.11 -28.59
N HIS A 193 -10.81 -5.46 -27.91
CA HIS A 193 -11.40 -4.21 -28.35
C HIS A 193 -10.38 -3.06 -28.27
N TYR A 194 -9.66 -2.97 -27.18
CA TYR A 194 -8.62 -1.97 -26.97
C TYR A 194 -7.52 -2.05 -28.03
N LYS A 195 -7.02 -3.24 -28.36
CA LYS A 195 -6.04 -3.47 -29.46
C LYS A 195 -6.57 -2.90 -30.79
N ASN A 196 -7.83 -3.13 -31.12
CA ASN A 196 -8.43 -2.63 -32.34
C ASN A 196 -8.51 -1.10 -32.41
N LEU A 197 -8.73 -0.44 -31.28
CA LEU A 197 -8.74 1.03 -31.19
C LEU A 197 -7.33 1.65 -31.25
N LYS A 198 -6.31 0.93 -30.80
CA LYS A 198 -4.93 1.41 -30.59
C LYS A 198 -3.91 0.73 -31.51
N LYS A 199 -4.29 0.33 -32.73
CA LYS A 199 -3.46 -0.44 -33.68
C LYS A 199 -2.08 0.17 -33.97
N ASP A 200 -1.95 1.47 -33.94
CA ASP A 200 -0.70 2.18 -34.26
C ASP A 200 0.14 2.50 -33.02
N THR A 201 -0.24 2.02 -31.82
CA THR A 201 0.49 2.26 -30.58
C THR A 201 1.49 1.15 -30.33
N SER A 202 2.74 1.52 -30.04
CA SER A 202 3.77 0.58 -29.63
C SER A 202 3.89 0.54 -28.10
N TYR A 203 3.87 -0.66 -27.53
CA TYR A 203 3.96 -0.89 -26.08
C TYR A 203 5.31 -1.47 -25.69
N VAL A 204 5.85 -1.00 -24.57
CA VAL A 204 7.09 -1.52 -24.01
C VAL A 204 6.89 -1.79 -22.53
N PHE A 205 6.94 -3.04 -22.13
CA PHE A 205 6.89 -3.47 -20.73
C PHE A 205 8.30 -3.62 -20.18
N ILE A 206 8.59 -3.03 -19.01
CA ILE A 206 9.95 -3.00 -18.46
C ILE A 206 9.96 -3.40 -16.98
N GLY A 207 10.81 -4.37 -16.61
CA GLY A 207 11.16 -4.67 -15.22
C GLY A 207 10.11 -5.46 -14.45
N PHE A 208 9.30 -6.25 -15.13
CA PHE A 208 8.37 -7.18 -14.51
C PHE A 208 9.07 -8.48 -14.10
N ASN A 209 8.47 -9.22 -13.16
CA ASN A 209 8.94 -10.53 -12.71
C ASN A 209 7.74 -11.47 -12.52
N ALA A 210 7.17 -11.55 -11.31
CA ALA A 210 5.96 -12.32 -11.06
C ALA A 210 4.73 -11.56 -11.57
N LEU A 211 3.96 -12.19 -12.43
CA LEU A 211 2.71 -11.65 -12.99
C LEU A 211 1.53 -12.51 -12.52
N ASN A 212 0.41 -11.88 -12.21
CA ASN A 212 -0.85 -12.61 -12.07
C ASN A 212 -1.41 -13.03 -13.43
N ASP A 213 -2.44 -13.87 -13.46
CA ASP A 213 -2.93 -14.44 -14.70
C ASP A 213 -3.58 -13.41 -15.62
N ALA A 214 -4.19 -12.37 -15.06
CA ALA A 214 -4.74 -11.26 -15.85
C ALA A 214 -3.62 -10.47 -16.55
N GLU A 215 -2.55 -10.12 -15.84
CA GLU A 215 -1.39 -9.45 -16.43
C GLU A 215 -0.71 -10.31 -17.50
N GLN A 216 -0.54 -11.60 -17.24
CA GLN A 216 0.02 -12.55 -18.22
C GLN A 216 -0.82 -12.59 -19.48
N THR A 217 -2.13 -12.69 -19.35
CA THR A 217 -3.05 -12.75 -20.50
C THR A 217 -2.98 -11.46 -21.32
N ILE A 218 -3.03 -10.29 -20.67
CA ILE A 218 -2.97 -8.99 -21.36
C ILE A 218 -1.64 -8.81 -22.10
N ILE A 219 -0.52 -9.14 -21.45
CA ILE A 219 0.81 -9.00 -22.08
C ILE A 219 0.95 -9.96 -23.26
N GLN A 220 0.51 -11.22 -23.13
CA GLN A 220 0.55 -12.21 -24.23
C GLN A 220 -0.29 -11.75 -25.42
N GLU A 221 -1.51 -11.28 -25.19
CA GLU A 221 -2.38 -10.74 -26.24
C GLU A 221 -1.75 -9.57 -27.00
N LEU A 222 -1.05 -8.68 -26.29
CA LEU A 222 -0.35 -7.56 -26.92
C LEU A 222 0.93 -8.00 -27.64
N LEU A 223 1.59 -9.07 -27.18
CA LEU A 223 2.79 -9.61 -27.84
C LEU A 223 2.48 -10.33 -29.18
N GLU A 224 1.24 -10.70 -29.43
CA GLU A 224 0.85 -11.23 -30.74
C GLU A 224 1.02 -10.19 -31.86
N ASP A 225 0.92 -8.90 -31.50
CA ASP A 225 1.18 -7.79 -32.42
C ASP A 225 2.68 -7.46 -32.37
N ASN A 226 3.32 -7.31 -33.53
CA ASN A 226 4.76 -7.06 -33.65
C ASN A 226 5.22 -5.69 -33.05
N ASN A 227 4.29 -4.90 -32.51
CA ASN A 227 4.52 -3.57 -31.95
C ASN A 227 4.78 -3.58 -30.43
N THR A 228 4.80 -4.74 -29.78
CA THR A 228 4.99 -4.85 -28.31
C THR A 228 6.30 -5.53 -28.00
N LYS A 229 7.04 -4.97 -27.03
CA LYS A 229 8.29 -5.54 -26.50
C LYS A 229 8.24 -5.66 -24.99
N VAL A 230 8.91 -6.67 -24.44
CA VAL A 230 9.08 -6.86 -23.00
C VAL A 230 10.56 -6.92 -22.68
N TYR A 231 11.02 -6.13 -21.73
CA TYR A 231 12.38 -6.14 -21.18
C TYR A 231 12.32 -6.62 -19.74
N TRP A 232 12.82 -7.83 -19.52
CA TRP A 232 12.86 -8.46 -18.20
C TRP A 232 14.13 -8.09 -17.44
N ASP A 233 13.98 -7.76 -16.15
CA ASP A 233 15.12 -7.54 -15.26
C ASP A 233 15.61 -8.89 -14.72
N VAL A 234 16.46 -9.54 -15.48
CA VAL A 234 17.05 -10.83 -15.13
C VAL A 234 18.49 -10.92 -15.61
N ASP A 235 19.37 -11.42 -14.74
CA ASP A 235 20.76 -11.75 -15.09
C ASP A 235 20.83 -13.19 -15.59
N GLU A 236 21.65 -13.43 -16.62
CA GLU A 236 21.84 -14.74 -17.25
C GLU A 236 22.23 -15.82 -16.23
N HIS A 237 23.04 -15.47 -15.24
CA HIS A 237 23.46 -16.39 -14.18
C HIS A 237 22.27 -17.00 -13.43
N PHE A 238 21.31 -16.18 -13.04
CA PHE A 238 20.11 -16.65 -12.33
C PHE A 238 19.12 -17.38 -13.24
N PHE A 239 19.12 -17.05 -14.53
CA PHE A 239 18.25 -17.69 -15.48
C PHE A 239 18.74 -19.10 -15.83
N THR A 240 20.03 -19.27 -16.07
CA THR A 240 20.64 -20.56 -16.43
C THR A 240 20.75 -21.53 -15.25
N ASN A 241 20.79 -21.03 -14.03
CA ASN A 241 20.80 -21.85 -12.82
C ASN A 241 19.36 -22.23 -12.41
N GLU A 242 18.89 -23.38 -12.83
CA GLU A 242 17.53 -23.86 -12.56
C GLU A 242 17.20 -24.05 -11.07
N SER A 243 18.22 -24.29 -10.23
CA SER A 243 18.03 -24.44 -8.79
C SER A 243 17.76 -23.09 -8.08
N HIS A 244 18.05 -21.96 -8.74
CA HIS A 244 17.89 -20.63 -8.16
C HIS A 244 16.46 -20.09 -8.39
N SER A 245 15.78 -19.69 -7.31
CA SER A 245 14.38 -19.22 -7.36
C SER A 245 14.19 -17.86 -8.05
N ALA A 246 15.22 -17.02 -8.15
CA ALA A 246 15.11 -15.66 -8.66
C ALA A 246 14.52 -15.53 -10.07
N SER A 247 14.73 -16.53 -10.94
CA SER A 247 14.19 -16.54 -12.30
C SER A 247 13.09 -17.55 -12.52
N TYR A 248 12.47 -18.07 -11.45
CA TYR A 248 11.44 -19.11 -11.56
C TYR A 248 10.31 -18.71 -12.51
N PHE A 249 9.73 -17.54 -12.33
CA PHE A 249 8.61 -17.07 -13.15
C PHE A 249 9.03 -16.83 -14.60
N LEU A 250 10.20 -16.26 -14.84
CA LEU A 250 10.66 -16.01 -16.20
C LEU A 250 10.96 -17.29 -16.95
N ARG A 251 11.57 -18.30 -16.31
CA ARG A 251 11.74 -19.62 -16.91
C ARG A 251 10.41 -20.24 -17.32
N LYS A 252 9.38 -20.09 -16.45
CA LYS A 252 8.01 -20.53 -16.75
C LYS A 252 7.47 -19.79 -17.98
N TYR A 253 7.53 -18.47 -18.02
CA TYR A 253 7.01 -17.68 -19.16
C TYR A 253 7.72 -18.04 -20.47
N PHE A 254 9.04 -18.19 -20.44
CA PHE A 254 9.81 -18.52 -21.64
C PHE A 254 9.53 -19.94 -22.15
N SER A 255 9.14 -20.86 -21.27
CA SER A 255 8.74 -22.21 -21.68
C SER A 255 7.28 -22.30 -22.16
N GLU A 256 6.37 -21.56 -21.55
CA GLU A 256 4.92 -21.69 -21.76
C GLU A 256 4.36 -20.71 -22.81
N TRP A 257 4.88 -19.47 -22.89
CA TRP A 257 4.29 -18.46 -23.78
C TRP A 257 4.63 -18.74 -25.25
N ASN A 258 3.61 -18.72 -26.10
CA ASN A 258 3.76 -18.97 -27.53
C ASN A 258 4.71 -17.98 -28.22
N TYR A 259 4.77 -16.76 -27.75
CA TYR A 259 5.70 -15.74 -28.23
C TYR A 259 7.15 -16.22 -28.16
N TYR A 260 7.58 -16.82 -27.03
CA TYR A 260 8.96 -17.23 -26.79
C TYR A 260 9.34 -18.53 -27.50
N LYS A 261 8.38 -19.32 -28.00
CA LYS A 261 8.66 -20.46 -28.90
C LYS A 261 9.33 -20.01 -30.22
N LYS A 262 9.08 -18.75 -30.63
CA LYS A 262 9.62 -18.17 -31.87
C LYS A 262 10.68 -17.11 -31.63
N ASN A 263 10.74 -16.52 -30.45
CA ASN A 263 11.60 -15.40 -30.09
C ASN A 263 12.44 -15.77 -28.87
N GLN A 264 13.74 -16.00 -29.08
CA GLN A 264 14.61 -16.31 -27.95
C GLN A 264 14.76 -15.11 -27.01
N PRO A 265 14.79 -15.35 -25.68
CA PRO A 265 15.00 -14.30 -24.70
C PRO A 265 16.39 -13.65 -24.89
N LYS A 266 16.44 -12.34 -24.70
CA LYS A 266 17.70 -11.57 -24.72
C LYS A 266 17.90 -10.96 -23.33
N PHE A 267 19.08 -11.22 -22.76
CA PHE A 267 19.48 -10.63 -21.48
C PHE A 267 20.07 -9.23 -21.72
N ILE A 268 19.70 -8.28 -20.88
CA ILE A 268 20.22 -6.90 -20.95
C ILE A 268 21.51 -6.82 -20.16
N SER A 269 21.60 -7.52 -19.02
CA SER A 269 22.71 -7.43 -18.08
C SER A 269 23.24 -8.82 -17.71
N THR A 270 24.57 -8.93 -17.54
CA THR A 270 25.30 -10.09 -17.04
C THR A 270 26.21 -9.70 -15.89
N ASN A 271 25.75 -8.76 -15.05
CA ASN A 271 26.56 -8.11 -14.02
C ASN A 271 26.79 -8.96 -12.77
N PHE A 272 26.06 -10.08 -12.60
CA PHE A 272 26.20 -10.89 -11.40
C PHE A 272 27.60 -11.47 -11.23
N ASN A 273 28.25 -11.88 -12.30
CA ASN A 273 29.59 -12.48 -12.27
C ASN A 273 30.74 -11.46 -12.18
N THR A 274 30.46 -10.15 -12.10
CA THR A 274 31.50 -9.14 -11.89
C THR A 274 32.03 -9.19 -10.47
N GLU A 275 33.30 -8.75 -10.28
CA GLU A 275 33.93 -8.70 -8.97
C GLU A 275 33.15 -7.82 -7.99
N LYS A 276 32.93 -8.31 -6.77
CA LYS A 276 32.18 -7.64 -5.69
C LYS A 276 32.93 -7.76 -4.37
N ASN A 277 32.86 -6.70 -3.58
CA ASN A 277 33.35 -6.70 -2.21
C ASN A 277 32.24 -7.07 -1.24
N PHE A 278 32.42 -8.17 -0.50
CA PHE A 278 31.50 -8.61 0.54
C PHE A 278 32.14 -8.42 1.91
N ARG A 279 31.38 -7.88 2.85
CA ARG A 279 31.76 -7.82 4.25
C ARG A 279 30.63 -8.38 5.11
N PHE A 280 30.89 -9.48 5.83
CA PHE A 280 29.95 -10.09 6.75
C PHE A 280 30.25 -9.60 8.16
N ILE A 281 29.24 -9.13 8.88
CA ILE A 281 29.39 -8.55 10.21
C ILE A 281 28.36 -9.20 11.11
N GLU A 282 28.82 -9.82 12.18
CA GLU A 282 28.01 -10.39 13.22
C GLU A 282 27.69 -9.32 14.28
N ALA A 283 26.42 -9.22 14.69
CA ALA A 283 25.98 -8.35 15.76
C ALA A 283 25.03 -9.11 16.69
N GLN A 284 25.24 -9.00 18.01
CA GLN A 284 24.53 -9.80 19.01
C GLN A 284 23.01 -9.55 19.07
N LYS A 285 22.56 -8.35 18.71
CA LYS A 285 21.13 -7.93 18.79
C LYS A 285 20.79 -7.03 17.61
N ASN A 286 19.50 -7.02 17.24
CA ASN A 286 18.95 -6.17 16.19
C ASN A 286 19.30 -4.69 16.36
N ILE A 287 19.25 -4.16 17.60
CA ILE A 287 19.65 -2.76 17.88
C ILE A 287 21.13 -2.53 17.60
N SER A 288 22.00 -3.50 17.87
CA SER A 288 23.44 -3.39 17.55
C SER A 288 23.68 -3.37 16.05
N GLN A 289 22.90 -4.15 15.27
CA GLN A 289 22.97 -4.11 13.80
C GLN A 289 22.67 -2.70 13.27
N VAL A 290 21.53 -2.11 13.66
CA VAL A 290 21.12 -0.79 13.13
C VAL A 290 22.04 0.33 13.58
N LYS A 291 22.59 0.27 14.81
CA LYS A 291 23.59 1.23 15.29
C LYS A 291 24.90 1.12 14.49
N TYR A 292 25.32 -0.10 14.18
CA TYR A 292 26.51 -0.31 13.34
C TYR A 292 26.30 0.21 11.93
N VAL A 293 25.10 0.02 11.34
CA VAL A 293 24.73 0.63 10.05
C VAL A 293 24.81 2.15 10.14
N GLY A 294 24.29 2.76 11.22
CA GLY A 294 24.40 4.20 11.46
C GLY A 294 25.88 4.66 11.51
N GLU A 295 26.75 3.91 12.17
CA GLU A 295 28.19 4.19 12.20
C GLU A 295 28.84 4.09 10.81
N LEU A 296 28.49 3.08 10.01
CA LEU A 296 28.96 2.96 8.64
C LEU A 296 28.53 4.17 7.80
N LEU A 297 27.25 4.55 7.88
CA LEU A 297 26.72 5.70 7.15
C LEU A 297 27.39 7.02 7.56
N SER A 298 27.81 7.16 8.83
CA SER A 298 28.48 8.37 9.30
C SER A 298 29.85 8.59 8.66
N LYS A 299 30.48 7.54 8.16
CA LYS A 299 31.82 7.56 7.52
C LYS A 299 31.76 7.83 6.01
N LEU A 300 30.56 7.83 5.42
CA LEU A 300 30.36 8.01 4.00
C LEU A 300 30.29 9.49 3.62
N SER A 301 30.85 9.84 2.47
CA SER A 301 30.71 11.13 1.85
C SER A 301 29.29 11.35 1.28
N ASP A 302 28.91 12.60 1.01
CA ASP A 302 27.61 12.95 0.40
C ASP A 302 27.37 12.23 -0.94
N GLN A 303 28.42 11.94 -1.70
CA GLN A 303 28.30 11.21 -2.98
C GLN A 303 28.07 9.71 -2.77
N GLU A 304 28.76 9.12 -1.81
CA GLU A 304 28.57 7.70 -1.45
C GLU A 304 27.19 7.48 -0.84
N LEU A 305 26.72 8.37 0.04
CA LEU A 305 25.38 8.30 0.60
C LEU A 305 24.27 8.30 -0.48
N LYS A 306 24.44 9.06 -1.57
CA LYS A 306 23.47 9.05 -2.69
C LYS A 306 23.39 7.71 -3.40
N ASN A 307 24.47 6.93 -3.37
CA ASN A 307 24.58 5.63 -4.02
C ASN A 307 24.40 4.46 -3.04
N THR A 308 24.03 4.75 -1.79
CA THR A 308 23.87 3.74 -0.74
C THR A 308 22.39 3.37 -0.56
N ALA A 309 22.11 2.07 -0.57
CA ALA A 309 20.83 1.52 -0.18
C ALA A 309 21.00 0.67 1.09
N VAL A 310 20.12 0.89 2.07
CA VAL A 310 20.00 0.02 3.25
C VAL A 310 18.79 -0.88 3.07
N VAL A 311 19.02 -2.19 2.99
CA VAL A 311 17.96 -3.19 2.83
C VAL A 311 17.73 -3.88 4.17
N LEU A 312 16.49 -3.84 4.67
CA LEU A 312 16.08 -4.48 5.91
C LEU A 312 15.39 -5.81 5.59
N ALA A 313 15.93 -6.92 6.10
CA ALA A 313 15.28 -8.22 6.02
C ALA A 313 14.13 -8.35 7.03
N ASP A 314 14.19 -7.60 8.15
CA ASP A 314 13.13 -7.45 9.14
C ASP A 314 12.62 -6.01 9.14
N GLU A 315 11.37 -5.83 8.73
CA GLU A 315 10.71 -4.51 8.62
C GLU A 315 10.61 -3.77 9.96
N ASN A 316 10.56 -4.51 11.08
CA ASN A 316 10.50 -3.93 12.42
C ASN A 316 11.76 -3.12 12.76
N LEU A 317 12.86 -3.32 12.05
CA LEU A 317 14.10 -2.56 12.23
C LEU A 317 14.08 -1.16 11.63
N LEU A 318 13.05 -0.81 10.86
CA LEU A 318 12.99 0.52 10.23
C LEU A 318 12.98 1.65 11.27
N ASN A 319 12.12 1.60 12.29
CA ASN A 319 12.09 2.63 13.33
C ASN A 319 13.41 2.74 14.11
N PRO A 320 14.01 1.66 14.62
CA PRO A 320 15.34 1.71 15.24
C PRO A 320 16.42 2.27 14.30
N LEU A 321 16.38 1.91 13.01
CA LEU A 321 17.33 2.43 12.02
C LEU A 321 17.18 3.95 11.84
N LEU A 322 15.95 4.44 11.67
CA LEU A 322 15.69 5.87 11.51
C LEU A 322 16.18 6.69 12.71
N GLN A 323 16.09 6.14 13.92
CA GLN A 323 16.62 6.76 15.14
C GLN A 323 18.15 6.65 15.26
N SER A 324 18.77 5.76 14.50
CA SER A 324 20.24 5.54 14.49
C SER A 324 20.93 6.26 13.34
N LEU A 325 20.19 7.00 12.51
CA LEU A 325 20.76 7.73 11.39
C LEU A 325 21.68 8.87 11.88
N PRO A 326 22.89 8.99 11.31
CA PRO A 326 23.82 10.05 11.66
C PRO A 326 23.40 11.40 11.04
N THR A 327 23.95 12.48 11.56
CA THR A 327 23.62 13.87 11.17
C THR A 327 24.03 14.25 9.74
N ASN A 328 24.97 13.53 9.12
CA ASN A 328 25.35 13.74 7.73
C ASN A 328 24.27 13.20 6.74
N VAL A 329 23.34 12.36 7.17
CA VAL A 329 22.21 11.89 6.35
C VAL A 329 21.10 12.94 6.37
N LYS A 330 21.05 13.80 5.35
CA LYS A 330 20.10 14.91 5.24
C LYS A 330 18.79 14.53 4.58
N LYS A 331 18.78 13.50 3.75
CA LYS A 331 17.61 13.04 2.98
C LYS A 331 17.59 11.52 2.92
N ILE A 332 16.42 10.94 3.08
CA ILE A 332 16.18 9.50 2.98
C ILE A 332 14.98 9.25 2.07
N ASN A 333 15.00 8.13 1.38
CA ASN A 333 13.85 7.61 0.65
C ASN A 333 13.46 6.26 1.25
N ILE A 334 12.29 6.19 1.87
CA ILE A 334 11.77 4.98 2.51
C ILE A 334 10.83 4.30 1.53
N THR A 335 11.11 3.04 1.19
CA THR A 335 10.30 2.24 0.26
C THR A 335 9.40 1.24 0.95
N MET A 336 9.66 0.97 2.23
CA MET A 336 8.88 0.03 3.05
C MET A 336 7.67 0.73 3.66
N GLY A 337 6.56 -0.02 3.80
CA GLY A 337 5.44 0.41 4.62
C GLY A 337 5.71 0.14 6.10
N VAL A 338 5.31 1.06 6.98
CA VAL A 338 5.30 0.85 8.43
C VAL A 338 3.87 0.94 8.92
N THR A 339 3.47 -0.03 9.73
CA THR A 339 2.14 -0.02 10.34
C THR A 339 1.98 1.20 11.24
N LEU A 340 1.04 2.08 10.92
CA LEU A 340 0.74 3.28 11.73
C LEU A 340 0.36 2.95 13.18
N LYS A 341 -0.17 1.75 13.45
CA LYS A 341 -0.55 1.29 14.81
C LYS A 341 0.55 1.42 15.86
N THR A 342 1.81 1.37 15.44
CA THR A 342 2.97 1.44 16.36
C THR A 342 3.38 2.86 16.73
N PHE A 343 2.81 3.87 16.08
CA PHE A 343 3.18 5.26 16.33
C PHE A 343 2.32 5.92 17.42
N PRO A 344 2.93 6.71 18.32
CA PRO A 344 2.21 7.37 19.40
C PRO A 344 1.02 8.21 18.91
N ILE A 345 1.16 8.90 17.77
CA ILE A 345 0.08 9.70 17.21
C ILE A 345 -1.16 8.88 16.86
N THR A 346 -1.00 7.67 16.33
CA THR A 346 -2.13 6.80 16.00
C THR A 346 -2.83 6.31 17.27
N VAL A 347 -2.03 5.93 18.29
CA VAL A 347 -2.56 5.54 19.61
C VAL A 347 -3.34 6.70 20.23
N PHE A 348 -2.83 7.92 20.10
CA PHE A 348 -3.52 9.14 20.56
C PHE A 348 -4.89 9.33 19.89
N PHE A 349 -4.95 9.32 18.56
CA PHE A 349 -6.23 9.50 17.85
C PHE A 349 -7.21 8.37 18.11
N SER A 350 -6.75 7.11 18.15
CA SER A 350 -7.59 5.97 18.53
C SER A 350 -8.19 6.16 19.92
N LYS A 351 -7.38 6.60 20.89
CA LYS A 351 -7.86 6.86 22.24
C LYS A 351 -8.83 8.06 22.30
N LEU A 352 -8.55 9.11 21.55
CA LEU A 352 -9.41 10.29 21.47
C LEU A 352 -10.81 9.94 20.91
N LEU A 353 -10.85 9.14 19.84
CA LEU A 353 -12.11 8.66 19.24
C LEU A 353 -12.91 7.82 20.23
N LEU A 354 -12.27 6.84 20.90
CA LEU A 354 -12.92 5.99 21.90
C LEU A 354 -13.49 6.78 23.09
N VAL A 355 -12.77 7.83 23.53
CA VAL A 355 -13.25 8.68 24.63
C VAL A 355 -14.49 9.45 24.25
N HIS A 356 -14.58 9.94 23.01
CA HIS A 356 -15.79 10.61 22.51
C HIS A 356 -16.96 9.65 22.27
N GLU A 357 -16.69 8.42 21.81
CA GLU A 357 -17.71 7.37 21.64
C GLU A 357 -18.37 6.99 22.97
N SER A 358 -17.56 6.88 24.04
CA SER A 358 -18.04 6.52 25.38
C SER A 358 -18.68 7.68 26.17
N ALA A 359 -18.54 8.92 25.71
CA ALA A 359 -18.93 10.13 26.45
C ALA A 359 -20.39 10.51 26.26
N ASN A 360 -21.25 10.12 27.20
CA ASN A 360 -22.60 10.69 27.33
C ASN A 360 -22.54 12.13 27.90
N ASN A 361 -22.12 13.11 27.09
CA ASN A 361 -21.96 14.53 27.47
C ASN A 361 -20.97 14.82 28.63
N LYS A 362 -20.32 13.78 29.19
CA LYS A 362 -19.32 13.92 30.26
C LYS A 362 -18.20 12.90 30.08
N PHE A 363 -17.00 13.35 30.24
CA PHE A 363 -15.79 12.54 30.15
C PHE A 363 -15.40 11.99 31.53
N TYR A 364 -15.01 10.74 31.62
CA TYR A 364 -14.47 10.17 32.83
C TYR A 364 -13.05 10.70 33.07
N TYR A 365 -12.75 11.13 34.30
CA TYR A 365 -11.50 11.85 34.61
C TYR A 365 -10.23 11.08 34.21
N LYS A 366 -10.21 9.74 34.37
CA LYS A 366 -9.03 8.96 33.99
C LYS A 366 -8.76 9.01 32.50
N GLU A 367 -9.78 9.09 31.68
CA GLU A 367 -9.66 9.20 30.22
C GLU A 367 -9.19 10.59 29.82
N VAL A 368 -9.71 11.63 30.47
CA VAL A 368 -9.22 13.01 30.29
C VAL A 368 -7.74 13.12 30.65
N ILE A 369 -7.35 12.58 31.81
CA ILE A 369 -5.95 12.57 32.27
C ILE A 369 -5.07 11.75 31.30
N ALA A 370 -5.54 10.62 30.79
CA ALA A 370 -4.80 9.80 29.83
C ALA A 370 -4.54 10.55 28.51
N ILE A 371 -5.51 11.34 28.01
CA ILE A 371 -5.34 12.20 26.84
C ILE A 371 -4.36 13.35 27.16
N LEU A 372 -4.55 14.06 28.26
CA LEU A 372 -3.71 15.20 28.63
C LEU A 372 -2.25 14.83 28.91
N ASN A 373 -1.99 13.63 29.45
CA ASN A 373 -0.64 13.10 29.68
C ASN A 373 0.01 12.51 28.43
N HIS A 374 -0.72 12.44 27.32
CA HIS A 374 -0.14 11.85 26.13
C HIS A 374 0.97 12.73 25.53
N PRO A 375 2.15 12.16 25.13
CA PRO A 375 3.28 12.95 24.63
C PRO A 375 2.94 13.86 23.44
N VAL A 376 1.96 13.48 22.63
CA VAL A 376 1.44 14.29 21.52
C VAL A 376 0.76 15.56 22.05
N VAL A 377 -0.04 15.45 23.12
CA VAL A 377 -0.76 16.57 23.70
C VAL A 377 0.18 17.51 24.46
N SER A 378 1.18 16.99 25.17
CA SER A 378 2.14 17.83 25.90
C SER A 378 2.90 18.80 24.98
N LYS A 379 3.06 18.49 23.70
CA LYS A 379 3.64 19.39 22.69
C LYS A 379 2.70 20.54 22.31
N LEU A 380 1.39 20.29 22.29
CA LEU A 380 0.36 21.29 21.94
C LEU A 380 -0.12 22.08 23.14
N TYR A 381 -0.11 21.46 24.30
CA TYR A 381 -0.65 21.99 25.55
C TYR A 381 0.36 21.79 26.68
N PRO A 382 1.42 22.63 26.78
CA PRO A 382 2.44 22.52 27.83
C PRO A 382 1.88 22.62 29.25
N ASP A 383 0.82 23.43 29.44
CA ASP A 383 0.17 23.63 30.73
C ASP A 383 -0.85 22.56 31.12
N SER A 384 -0.93 21.45 30.35
CA SER A 384 -1.86 20.32 30.62
C SER A 384 -1.71 19.74 32.03
N THR A 385 -0.49 19.81 32.61
CA THR A 385 -0.21 19.37 34.01
C THR A 385 -0.96 20.16 35.05
N GLN A 386 -1.20 21.47 34.82
CA GLN A 386 -1.97 22.31 35.73
C GLN A 386 -3.45 21.91 35.73
N LEU A 387 -4.01 21.63 34.55
CA LEU A 387 -5.39 21.13 34.42
C LEU A 387 -5.54 19.75 35.10
N ILE A 388 -4.59 18.85 34.92
CA ILE A 388 -4.58 17.55 35.60
C ILE A 388 -4.53 17.74 37.15
N ALA A 389 -3.69 18.62 37.63
CA ALA A 389 -3.60 18.94 39.08
C ALA A 389 -4.93 19.47 39.63
N CYS A 390 -5.60 20.38 38.90
CA CYS A 390 -6.93 20.86 39.26
C CYS A 390 -7.99 19.77 39.32
N ILE A 391 -8.04 18.90 38.31
CA ILE A 391 -8.97 17.74 38.25
C ILE A 391 -8.77 16.82 39.47
N THR A 392 -7.51 16.51 39.77
CA THR A 392 -7.13 15.59 40.86
C THR A 392 -7.40 16.20 42.22
N LYS A 393 -7.00 17.46 42.45
CA LYS A 393 -7.17 18.18 43.73
C LYS A 393 -8.64 18.33 44.09
N ASN A 394 -9.50 18.57 43.09
CA ASN A 394 -10.94 18.80 43.31
C ASN A 394 -11.76 17.48 43.25
N ASN A 395 -11.12 16.31 43.13
CA ASN A 395 -11.77 14.99 43.02
C ASN A 395 -12.89 14.92 41.97
N LEU A 396 -12.68 15.57 40.83
CA LEU A 396 -13.68 15.62 39.75
C LEU A 396 -13.73 14.29 39.00
N THR A 397 -14.81 13.54 39.13
CA THR A 397 -14.92 12.18 38.55
C THR A 397 -15.44 12.22 37.11
N TYR A 398 -16.43 13.08 36.83
CA TYR A 398 -17.00 13.27 35.49
C TYR A 398 -16.96 14.74 35.12
N LEU A 399 -16.38 15.04 33.97
CA LEU A 399 -16.08 16.37 33.49
C LEU A 399 -16.90 16.69 32.24
N SER A 400 -17.69 17.75 32.26
CA SER A 400 -18.28 18.30 31.03
C SER A 400 -17.27 19.18 30.31
N PHE A 401 -17.49 19.40 29.01
CA PHE A 401 -16.67 20.32 28.22
C PHE A 401 -16.60 21.73 28.85
N SER A 402 -17.71 22.22 29.40
CA SER A 402 -17.78 23.53 30.06
C SER A 402 -16.83 23.62 31.27
N ILE A 403 -16.79 22.58 32.11
CA ILE A 403 -15.88 22.50 33.25
C ILE A 403 -14.42 22.48 32.80
N LEU A 404 -14.10 21.67 31.76
CA LEU A 404 -12.74 21.59 31.23
C LEU A 404 -12.27 22.94 30.66
N LEU A 405 -13.17 23.66 30.01
CA LEU A 405 -12.89 24.98 29.46
C LEU A 405 -12.69 26.03 30.55
N GLU A 406 -13.51 25.99 31.62
CA GLU A 406 -13.40 26.91 32.78
C GLU A 406 -12.10 26.71 33.56
N LEU A 407 -11.66 25.45 33.71
CA LEU A 407 -10.42 25.08 34.38
C LEU A 407 -9.14 25.34 33.55
N SER A 408 -9.32 25.56 32.26
CA SER A 408 -8.19 25.83 31.34
C SER A 408 -7.90 27.31 31.22
N SER A 409 -6.69 27.67 30.81
CA SER A 409 -6.36 29.06 30.52
C SER A 409 -7.01 29.53 29.21
N SER A 410 -7.22 30.85 29.07
CA SER A 410 -7.78 31.41 27.81
C SER A 410 -6.89 31.13 26.58
N LYS A 411 -5.58 30.92 26.77
CA LYS A 411 -4.65 30.54 25.70
C LYS A 411 -4.89 29.13 25.18
N ASP A 412 -5.34 28.25 26.06
CA ASP A 412 -5.47 26.80 25.78
C ASP A 412 -6.90 26.43 25.39
N ALA A 413 -7.82 27.38 25.41
CA ALA A 413 -9.24 27.16 25.12
C ALA A 413 -9.49 26.50 23.73
N GLU A 414 -8.68 26.83 22.74
CA GLU A 414 -8.77 26.25 21.41
C GLU A 414 -8.38 24.76 21.43
N ILE A 415 -7.25 24.42 22.07
CA ILE A 415 -6.79 23.02 22.18
C ILE A 415 -7.78 22.19 22.97
N VAL A 416 -8.25 22.71 24.13
CA VAL A 416 -9.26 22.03 24.95
C VAL A 416 -10.55 21.83 24.15
N SER A 417 -10.94 22.80 23.32
CA SER A 417 -12.10 22.67 22.43
C SER A 417 -11.90 21.60 21.36
N LEU A 418 -10.70 21.49 20.77
CA LEU A 418 -10.41 20.45 19.77
C LEU A 418 -10.38 19.05 20.40
N LEU A 419 -9.95 18.93 21.67
CA LEU A 419 -9.84 17.67 22.38
C LEU A 419 -11.17 17.18 22.97
N PHE A 420 -11.99 18.09 23.53
CA PHE A 420 -13.11 17.71 24.40
C PHE A 420 -14.47 18.34 24.05
N LYS A 421 -14.55 19.15 23.00
CA LYS A 421 -15.85 19.64 22.53
C LYS A 421 -16.66 18.49 21.96
N ASP A 422 -17.91 18.35 22.40
CA ASP A 422 -18.80 17.30 21.91
C ASP A 422 -18.96 17.33 20.39
N TRP A 423 -18.77 16.19 19.77
CA TRP A 423 -18.92 16.01 18.32
C TRP A 423 -20.34 15.70 17.88
N LYS A 424 -21.27 15.54 18.83
CA LYS A 424 -22.73 15.34 18.59
C LYS A 424 -23.04 14.22 17.58
N ASP A 425 -22.34 13.10 17.70
CA ASP A 425 -22.42 11.96 16.76
C ASP A 425 -22.21 12.34 15.29
N ASN A 426 -21.49 13.43 15.04
CA ASN A 426 -21.21 13.94 13.71
C ASN A 426 -19.75 13.65 13.33
N SER A 427 -19.57 12.61 12.50
CA SER A 427 -18.25 12.19 12.02
C SER A 427 -17.47 13.30 11.30
N SER A 428 -18.16 14.18 10.57
CA SER A 428 -17.51 15.31 9.89
C SER A 428 -16.90 16.31 10.88
N VAL A 429 -17.54 16.53 12.04
CA VAL A 429 -17.00 17.40 13.11
C VAL A 429 -15.81 16.73 13.75
N ALA A 430 -15.89 15.43 14.03
CA ALA A 430 -14.81 14.64 14.59
C ALA A 430 -13.57 14.70 13.69
N ILE A 431 -13.74 14.39 12.39
CA ILE A 431 -12.64 14.41 11.40
C ILE A 431 -12.01 15.82 11.31
N LYS A 432 -12.82 16.87 11.21
CA LYS A 432 -12.31 18.25 11.17
C LYS A 432 -11.50 18.63 12.41
N SER A 433 -11.92 18.17 13.60
CA SER A 433 -11.18 18.40 14.84
C SER A 433 -9.84 17.66 14.82
N CYS A 434 -9.83 16.39 14.39
CA CYS A 434 -8.60 15.59 14.23
C CYS A 434 -7.64 16.23 13.23
N VAL A 435 -8.13 16.66 12.07
CA VAL A 435 -7.32 17.35 11.04
C VAL A 435 -6.69 18.62 11.59
N LYS A 436 -7.46 19.45 12.33
CA LYS A 436 -6.89 20.67 12.96
C LYS A 436 -5.82 20.36 13.98
N LEU A 437 -6.01 19.33 14.84
CA LEU A 437 -4.99 18.86 15.78
C LEU A 437 -3.69 18.44 15.06
N ILE A 438 -3.80 17.69 13.96
CA ILE A 438 -2.63 17.27 13.18
C ILE A 438 -1.91 18.48 12.58
N LEU A 439 -2.65 19.45 12.04
CA LEU A 439 -2.04 20.67 11.48
C LEU A 439 -1.30 21.49 12.54
N GLN A 440 -1.84 21.60 13.76
CA GLN A 440 -1.16 22.26 14.88
C GLN A 440 0.09 21.46 15.32
N LEU A 441 0.01 20.13 15.37
CA LEU A 441 1.16 19.27 15.65
C LEU A 441 2.27 19.43 14.62
N LYS A 442 1.93 19.59 13.35
CA LYS A 442 2.90 19.80 12.27
C LYS A 442 3.75 21.07 12.49
N THR A 443 3.19 22.11 13.10
CA THR A 443 3.93 23.34 13.40
C THR A 443 4.83 23.23 14.62
N ALA A 444 4.49 22.35 15.57
CA ALA A 444 5.23 22.12 16.82
C ALA A 444 6.32 21.04 16.69
N GLU A 445 6.48 20.45 15.54
CA GLU A 445 7.19 19.21 15.29
C GLU A 445 8.66 19.47 14.91
N THR A 446 9.58 18.59 15.30
CA THR A 446 11.01 18.79 15.17
C THR A 446 11.77 17.68 14.46
N THR A 447 11.27 16.45 14.43
CA THR A 447 11.99 15.30 13.83
C THR A 447 11.46 14.91 12.45
N ILE A 448 12.35 14.36 11.60
CA ILE A 448 11.97 13.87 10.25
C ILE A 448 10.92 12.75 10.35
N ILE A 449 11.08 11.85 11.34
CA ILE A 449 10.17 10.71 11.54
C ILE A 449 8.77 11.20 11.91
N GLU A 450 8.68 12.17 12.84
CA GLU A 450 7.41 12.76 13.24
C GLU A 450 6.72 13.45 12.05
N ARG A 451 7.46 14.18 11.21
CA ARG A 451 6.90 14.80 9.99
C ARG A 451 6.29 13.79 9.03
N VAL A 452 7.03 12.71 8.75
CA VAL A 452 6.54 11.64 7.85
C VAL A 452 5.30 10.99 8.45
N THR A 453 5.31 10.67 9.75
CA THR A 453 4.18 10.05 10.45
C THR A 453 2.96 10.95 10.47
N PHE A 454 3.13 12.25 10.77
CA PHE A 454 2.02 13.21 10.76
C PHE A 454 1.42 13.38 9.38
N TYR A 455 2.25 13.39 8.33
CA TYR A 455 1.75 13.44 6.96
C TYR A 455 0.91 12.19 6.61
N GLN A 456 1.37 11.00 6.98
CA GLN A 456 0.64 9.76 6.74
C GLN A 456 -0.69 9.73 7.52
N VAL A 457 -0.69 10.11 8.79
CA VAL A 457 -1.95 10.19 9.57
C VAL A 457 -2.89 11.26 9.03
N TYR A 458 -2.37 12.38 8.55
CA TYR A 458 -3.16 13.43 7.91
C TYR A 458 -3.87 12.90 6.65
N THR A 459 -3.18 12.12 5.82
CA THR A 459 -3.79 11.52 4.61
C THR A 459 -4.87 10.49 4.92
N VAL A 460 -4.85 9.86 6.10
CA VAL A 460 -5.91 8.94 6.53
C VAL A 460 -7.21 9.68 6.88
N PHE A 461 -7.12 10.93 7.36
CA PHE A 461 -8.28 11.74 7.74
C PHE A 461 -8.84 12.60 6.58
N LEU A 462 -8.13 12.70 5.46
CA LEU A 462 -8.60 13.38 4.25
C LEU A 462 -9.45 12.49 3.37
#